data_ce4a002a54e4740a1c2da292da9ee62a
#
_entry.id   ce4a002a54e4740a1c2da292da9ee62a
#
_cell.length_a   1.000
_cell.length_b   1.000
_cell.length_c   1.000
_cell.angle_alpha   90.00
_cell.angle_beta   90.00
_cell.angle_gamma   90.00
#
_symmetry.space_group_name_H-M   'P 1'
#
loop_
_entity.id
_entity.type
_entity.pdbx_description
1 polymer ?
#
loop_
_entity_poly.entity_id
_entity_poly.type
_entity_poly.pdbx_seq_one_letter_code
_entity_poly.pdbx_strand_id
1 'polypeptide(L)'
;MAKWGSFEFGDIEKLAANFQKALDERVIERFIRDFLLEMAYRAERKIKKRTPVDTGELRRNWTVGKVERQGDGYVVQIFNNTEYASFVEHGHRTGADLTEWVEGRFMATISMKEMERELPRYLEKRQLELLNQIMNGRGG
;
A
#
# COMPACT_ATOMS: atom_id res chain seq x y z
N MET A 1 -24.48 1.56 -5.41
CA MET A 1 -24.56 0.68 -4.28
C MET A 1 -25.17 -0.65 -4.68
N ALA A 2 -24.59 -1.73 -4.20
CA ALA A 2 -25.13 -3.05 -4.49
C ALA A 2 -26.54 -3.18 -3.96
N LYS A 3 -27.38 -3.76 -4.79
CA LYS A 3 -28.75 -4.02 -4.39
C LYS A 3 -28.78 -5.26 -3.50
N TRP A 4 -29.24 -5.09 -2.28
CA TRP A 4 -29.28 -6.18 -1.30
C TRP A 4 -30.31 -7.27 -1.63
N GLY A 5 -31.18 -7.00 -2.61
CA GLY A 5 -32.25 -7.90 -2.94
C GLY A 5 -33.35 -7.89 -1.88
N SER A 6 -34.19 -8.90 -1.90
CA SER A 6 -35.19 -9.10 -0.86
C SER A 6 -34.68 -10.14 0.12
N PHE A 7 -34.53 -9.76 1.39
CA PHE A 7 -34.11 -10.66 2.46
C PHE A 7 -35.32 -11.13 3.26
N GLU A 8 -35.28 -12.37 3.65
CA GLU A 8 -36.19 -12.83 4.69
C GLU A 8 -35.75 -12.26 6.05
N PHE A 9 -36.63 -12.22 7.02
CA PHE A 9 -36.33 -11.64 8.32
C PHE A 9 -35.11 -12.28 9.00
N GLY A 10 -34.96 -13.61 8.89
CA GLY A 10 -33.82 -14.31 9.45
C GLY A 10 -32.50 -13.92 8.78
N ASP A 11 -32.53 -13.64 7.48
CA ASP A 11 -31.36 -13.19 6.75
C ASP A 11 -30.93 -11.79 7.18
N ILE A 12 -31.89 -10.92 7.47
CA ILE A 12 -31.61 -9.56 7.96
C ILE A 12 -30.94 -9.61 9.33
N GLU A 13 -31.44 -10.44 10.23
CA GLU A 13 -30.84 -10.61 11.55
C GLU A 13 -29.42 -11.12 11.47
N LYS A 14 -29.19 -12.12 10.62
CA LYS A 14 -27.87 -12.68 10.39
C LYS A 14 -26.92 -11.64 9.81
N LEU A 15 -27.39 -10.86 8.84
CA LEU A 15 -26.60 -9.79 8.22
C LEU A 15 -26.25 -8.73 9.26
N ALA A 16 -27.20 -8.30 10.08
CA ALA A 16 -26.96 -7.33 11.14
C ALA A 16 -25.92 -7.83 12.14
N ALA A 17 -26.00 -9.10 12.54
CA ALA A 17 -25.01 -9.71 13.43
C ALA A 17 -23.62 -9.75 12.80
N ASN A 18 -23.53 -10.06 11.50
CA ASN A 18 -22.28 -10.10 10.79
C ASN A 18 -21.64 -8.70 10.68
N PHE A 19 -22.45 -7.67 10.43
CA PHE A 19 -21.94 -6.29 10.40
C PHE A 19 -21.48 -5.84 11.79
N GLN A 20 -22.21 -6.21 12.82
CA GLN A 20 -21.81 -5.90 14.19
C GLN A 20 -20.46 -6.54 14.54
N LYS A 21 -20.26 -7.77 14.10
CA LYS A 21 -19.01 -8.48 14.26
C LYS A 21 -17.88 -7.79 13.50
N ALA A 22 -18.16 -7.28 12.30
CA ALA A 22 -17.18 -6.54 11.49
C ALA A 22 -16.85 -5.18 12.07
N LEU A 23 -17.71 -4.59 12.86
CA LEU A 23 -17.42 -3.36 13.59
C LEU A 23 -16.46 -3.60 14.75
N ASP A 24 -16.13 -4.85 15.05
CA ASP A 24 -15.04 -5.15 15.98
C ASP A 24 -13.75 -4.50 15.42
N GLU A 25 -13.13 -3.70 16.26
CA GLU A 25 -11.94 -2.94 15.94
C GLU A 25 -10.83 -3.83 15.34
N ARG A 26 -10.72 -5.07 15.77
CA ARG A 26 -9.71 -6.00 15.26
C ARG A 26 -9.89 -6.36 13.80
N VAL A 27 -11.13 -6.53 13.37
CA VAL A 27 -11.43 -6.85 11.96
C VAL A 27 -11.04 -5.70 11.06
N ILE A 28 -11.44 -4.48 11.46
CA ILE A 28 -11.14 -3.27 10.70
C ILE A 28 -9.63 -3.02 10.68
N GLU A 29 -8.97 -3.13 11.82
CA GLU A 29 -7.53 -2.94 11.93
C GLU A 29 -6.77 -3.94 11.05
N ARG A 30 -7.14 -5.21 11.09
CA ARG A 30 -6.52 -6.23 10.25
C ARG A 30 -6.67 -5.92 8.78
N PHE A 31 -7.87 -5.51 8.36
CA PHE A 31 -8.12 -5.13 6.98
C PHE A 31 -7.21 -4.00 6.54
N ILE A 32 -7.11 -2.95 7.34
CA ILE A 32 -6.26 -1.79 7.02
C ILE A 32 -4.79 -2.19 6.95
N ARG A 33 -4.29 -2.95 7.92
CA ARG A 33 -2.90 -3.40 7.95
C ARG A 33 -2.55 -4.27 6.74
N ASP A 34 -3.40 -5.23 6.44
CA ASP A 34 -3.19 -6.14 5.31
C ASP A 34 -3.21 -5.39 3.99
N PHE A 35 -4.16 -4.47 3.83
CA PHE A 35 -4.26 -3.65 2.64
C PHE A 35 -3.03 -2.78 2.44
N LEU A 36 -2.58 -2.08 3.50
CA LEU A 36 -1.40 -1.23 3.42
C LEU A 36 -0.14 -2.03 3.08
N LEU A 37 0.03 -3.21 3.68
CA LEU A 37 1.16 -4.07 3.36
C LEU A 37 1.13 -4.54 1.91
N GLU A 38 -0.04 -4.92 1.42
CA GLU A 38 -0.18 -5.31 0.02
C GLU A 38 0.22 -4.17 -0.91
N MET A 39 -0.26 -2.96 -0.63
CA MET A 39 0.07 -1.79 -1.44
C MET A 39 1.56 -1.44 -1.36
N ALA A 40 2.15 -1.56 -0.17
CA ALA A 40 3.57 -1.29 0.03
C ALA A 40 4.44 -2.29 -0.75
N TYR A 41 4.11 -3.57 -0.74
CA TYR A 41 4.86 -4.56 -1.51
C TYR A 41 4.69 -4.39 -3.02
N ARG A 42 3.51 -3.98 -3.48
CA ARG A 42 3.31 -3.63 -4.89
C ARG A 42 4.15 -2.43 -5.29
N ALA A 43 4.19 -1.40 -4.45
CA ALA A 43 5.02 -0.22 -4.66
C ALA A 43 6.50 -0.59 -4.68
N GLU A 44 6.96 -1.41 -3.75
CA GLU A 44 8.34 -1.89 -3.71
C GLU A 44 8.74 -2.57 -5.03
N ARG A 45 7.88 -3.42 -5.57
CA ARG A 45 8.16 -4.07 -6.85
C ARG A 45 8.30 -3.07 -7.99
N LYS A 46 7.44 -2.06 -8.03
CA LYS A 46 7.52 -1.00 -9.04
C LYS A 46 8.82 -0.19 -8.90
N ILE A 47 9.17 0.16 -7.68
CA ILE A 47 10.39 0.90 -7.38
C ILE A 47 11.63 0.11 -7.81
N LYS A 48 11.67 -1.17 -7.45
CA LYS A 48 12.78 -2.05 -7.83
C LYS A 48 12.95 -2.16 -9.34
N LYS A 49 11.85 -2.24 -10.08
CA LYS A 49 11.91 -2.29 -11.55
C LYS A 49 12.53 -1.04 -12.16
N ARG A 50 12.36 0.10 -11.51
CA ARG A 50 12.91 1.38 -11.97
C ARG A 50 14.30 1.67 -11.43
N THR A 51 14.77 0.86 -10.50
CA THR A 51 16.07 1.08 -9.86
C THR A 51 17.20 0.57 -10.75
N PRO A 52 18.23 1.39 -11.00
CA PRO A 52 19.41 0.92 -11.75
C PRO A 52 20.08 -0.28 -11.08
N VAL A 53 20.65 -1.18 -11.85
CA VAL A 53 21.16 -2.48 -11.39
C VAL A 53 22.67 -2.59 -11.55
N ASP A 54 23.42 -1.49 -11.51
CA ASP A 54 24.86 -1.50 -11.73
C ASP A 54 25.57 -2.49 -10.79
N THR A 55 25.29 -2.41 -9.49
CA THR A 55 25.82 -3.32 -8.49
C THR A 55 24.75 -4.20 -7.85
N GLY A 56 23.49 -3.89 -8.09
CA GLY A 56 22.36 -4.52 -7.43
C GLY A 56 22.16 -4.09 -5.98
N GLU A 57 23.08 -3.35 -5.39
CA GLU A 57 23.00 -2.92 -4.00
C GLU A 57 21.81 -2.00 -3.74
N LEU A 58 21.65 -0.95 -4.55
CA LEU A 58 20.54 -0.02 -4.41
C LEU A 58 19.20 -0.73 -4.50
N ARG A 59 19.07 -1.61 -5.49
CA ARG A 59 17.83 -2.35 -5.72
C ARG A 59 17.50 -3.27 -4.56
N ARG A 60 18.47 -3.98 -4.02
CA ARG A 60 18.26 -4.91 -2.90
C ARG A 60 17.91 -4.20 -1.60
N ASN A 61 18.32 -2.95 -1.43
CA ASN A 61 18.12 -2.22 -0.17
C ASN A 61 16.77 -1.50 -0.06
N TRP A 62 15.92 -1.59 -1.06
CA TRP A 62 14.54 -1.14 -0.90
C TRP A 62 13.84 -2.03 0.11
N THR A 63 13.26 -1.42 1.12
CA THR A 63 12.69 -2.13 2.26
C THR A 63 11.32 -1.59 2.58
N VAL A 64 10.39 -2.51 2.85
CA VAL A 64 9.07 -2.18 3.39
C VAL A 64 9.15 -2.29 4.90
N GLY A 65 8.80 -1.22 5.60
CA GLY A 65 8.78 -1.18 7.05
C GLY A 65 7.53 -1.83 7.63
N LYS A 66 7.34 -1.63 8.91
CA LYS A 66 6.13 -2.11 9.61
C LYS A 66 4.99 -1.13 9.42
N VAL A 67 3.77 -1.65 9.44
CA VAL A 67 2.59 -0.80 9.53
C VAL A 67 2.49 -0.30 10.96
N GLU A 68 2.42 1.01 11.12
CA GLU A 68 2.34 1.64 12.44
C GLU A 68 1.11 2.53 12.52
N ARG A 69 0.50 2.58 13.68
CA ARG A 69 -0.61 3.49 13.94
C ARG A 69 -0.06 4.88 14.24
N GLN A 70 -0.58 5.90 13.54
CA GLN A 70 -0.27 7.30 13.80
C GLN A 70 -1.57 8.09 13.92
N GLY A 71 -1.89 8.54 15.12
CA GLY A 71 -3.17 9.22 15.37
C GLY A 71 -4.34 8.30 15.03
N ASP A 72 -5.22 8.78 14.16
CA ASP A 72 -6.39 8.02 13.72
C ASP A 72 -6.13 7.16 12.47
N GLY A 73 -4.91 7.18 11.97
CA GLY A 73 -4.56 6.49 10.75
C GLY A 73 -3.45 5.48 10.93
N TYR A 74 -3.07 4.88 9.82
CA TYR A 74 -1.98 3.91 9.76
C TYR A 74 -1.00 4.32 8.68
N VAL A 75 0.26 4.02 8.89
CA VAL A 75 1.33 4.38 7.98
C VAL A 75 2.25 3.18 7.79
N VAL A 76 2.74 3.00 6.57
CA VAL A 76 3.81 2.08 6.26
C VAL A 76 4.85 2.82 5.43
N GLN A 77 6.12 2.64 5.74
CA GLN A 77 7.19 3.31 5.03
C GLN A 77 7.89 2.35 4.08
N ILE A 78 8.31 2.87 2.93
CA ILE A 78 9.21 2.21 2.01
C ILE A 78 10.46 3.06 1.97
N PHE A 79 11.60 2.48 2.26
CA PHE A 79 12.83 3.24 2.40
C PHE A 79 14.02 2.48 1.83
N ASN A 80 15.13 3.20 1.64
CA ASN A 80 16.39 2.65 1.18
C ASN A 80 17.54 3.26 2.01
N ASN A 81 18.33 2.41 2.64
CA ASN A 81 19.42 2.84 3.51
C ASN A 81 20.74 3.12 2.77
N THR A 82 20.75 2.95 1.45
CA THR A 82 21.92 3.25 0.66
C THR A 82 22.19 4.75 0.64
N GLU A 83 23.42 5.15 0.93
CA GLU A 83 23.79 6.58 1.05
C GLU A 83 23.50 7.39 -0.20
N TYR A 84 23.64 6.78 -1.38
CA TYR A 84 23.42 7.47 -2.64
C TYR A 84 22.00 7.35 -3.21
N ALA A 85 21.08 6.73 -2.48
CA ALA A 85 19.70 6.53 -2.95
C ALA A 85 19.01 7.85 -3.30
N SER A 86 19.18 8.86 -2.48
CA SER A 86 18.62 10.19 -2.71
C SER A 86 19.15 10.83 -3.99
N PHE A 87 20.44 10.65 -4.28
CA PHE A 87 21.05 11.17 -5.50
C PHE A 87 20.49 10.49 -6.74
N VAL A 88 20.27 9.19 -6.69
CA VAL A 88 19.68 8.45 -7.81
C VAL A 88 18.22 8.85 -8.01
N GLU A 89 17.50 9.06 -6.92
CA GLU A 89 16.09 9.45 -6.99
C GLU A 89 15.91 10.84 -7.62
N HIS A 90 16.65 11.82 -7.14
CA HIS A 90 16.44 13.23 -7.46
C HIS A 90 17.46 13.84 -8.39
N GLY A 91 18.56 13.12 -8.65
CA GLY A 91 19.69 13.68 -9.36
C GLY A 91 20.67 14.36 -8.43
N HIS A 92 21.82 14.76 -8.95
CA HIS A 92 22.84 15.40 -8.15
C HIS A 92 23.84 16.16 -9.00
N ARG A 93 24.57 17.05 -8.36
CA ARG A 93 25.67 17.78 -9.00
C ARG A 93 26.92 16.92 -9.00
N THR A 94 27.70 17.03 -10.07
CA THR A 94 28.94 16.28 -10.22
C THR A 94 29.99 17.17 -10.90
N GLY A 95 31.19 16.63 -11.07
CA GLY A 95 32.32 17.38 -11.59
C GLY A 95 33.15 18.02 -10.46
N ALA A 96 34.38 18.40 -10.75
CA ALA A 96 35.31 18.94 -9.75
C ALA A 96 34.78 20.22 -9.07
N ASP A 97 34.00 21.01 -9.81
CA ASP A 97 33.42 22.27 -9.35
C ASP A 97 31.93 22.19 -9.09
N LEU A 98 31.32 21.00 -9.13
CA LEU A 98 29.92 20.76 -8.93
C LEU A 98 29.02 21.53 -9.91
N THR A 99 29.46 21.77 -11.13
CA THR A 99 28.69 22.50 -12.14
C THR A 99 27.87 21.57 -13.05
N GLU A 100 28.22 20.30 -13.11
CA GLU A 100 27.47 19.33 -13.91
C GLU A 100 26.30 18.76 -13.13
N TRP A 101 25.27 18.35 -13.84
CA TRP A 101 24.07 17.78 -13.25
C TRP A 101 23.79 16.39 -13.80
N VAL A 102 23.58 15.43 -12.91
CA VAL A 102 23.13 14.09 -13.28
C VAL A 102 21.64 13.99 -12.98
N GLU A 103 20.86 13.66 -14.00
CA GLU A 103 19.40 13.57 -13.90
C GLU A 103 18.98 12.45 -12.94
N GLY A 104 17.95 12.73 -12.15
CA GLY A 104 17.38 11.73 -11.27
C GLY A 104 16.57 10.69 -12.01
N ARG A 105 16.46 9.50 -11.44
CA ARG A 105 15.67 8.39 -11.98
C ARG A 105 14.25 8.38 -11.48
N PHE A 106 13.97 9.06 -10.39
CA PHE A 106 12.64 9.16 -9.77
C PHE A 106 11.96 7.81 -9.57
N MET A 107 12.72 6.82 -9.15
CA MET A 107 12.27 5.44 -8.94
C MET A 107 11.05 5.38 -8.03
N ALA A 108 11.17 5.96 -6.85
CA ALA A 108 10.10 5.97 -5.86
C ALA A 108 9.00 6.95 -6.25
N THR A 109 9.36 8.15 -6.70
CA THR A 109 8.40 9.20 -7.05
C THR A 109 7.41 8.74 -8.12
N ILE A 110 7.93 8.19 -9.22
CA ILE A 110 7.08 7.71 -10.33
C ILE A 110 6.25 6.51 -9.88
N SER A 111 6.87 5.57 -9.17
CA SER A 111 6.20 4.37 -8.69
C SER A 111 5.05 4.69 -7.74
N MET A 112 5.28 5.64 -6.82
CA MET A 112 4.24 6.04 -5.87
C MET A 112 3.10 6.78 -6.55
N LYS A 113 3.37 7.59 -7.57
CA LYS A 113 2.31 8.22 -8.37
C LYS A 113 1.46 7.21 -9.11
N GLU A 114 2.07 6.15 -9.63
CA GLU A 114 1.32 5.07 -10.26
C GLU A 114 0.45 4.33 -9.24
N MET A 115 1.02 4.02 -8.08
CA MET A 115 0.27 3.38 -7.00
C MET A 115 -0.91 4.22 -6.55
N GLU A 116 -0.73 5.53 -6.43
CA GLU A 116 -1.80 6.45 -6.05
C GLU A 116 -2.97 6.38 -7.04
N ARG A 117 -2.69 6.27 -8.33
CA ARG A 117 -3.74 6.12 -9.35
C ARG A 117 -4.41 4.75 -9.32
N GLU A 118 -3.68 3.71 -8.98
CA GLU A 118 -4.20 2.34 -8.96
C GLU A 118 -4.88 1.98 -7.64
N LEU A 119 -4.58 2.71 -6.58
CA LEU A 119 -5.04 2.40 -5.22
C LEU A 119 -6.55 2.28 -5.09
N PRO A 120 -7.38 3.17 -5.67
CA PRO A 120 -8.84 3.03 -5.55
C PRO A 120 -9.36 1.70 -6.09
N ARG A 121 -8.79 1.18 -7.17
CA ARG A 121 -9.19 -0.10 -7.76
C ARG A 121 -8.87 -1.26 -6.81
N TYR A 122 -7.69 -1.27 -6.22
CA TYR A 122 -7.32 -2.30 -5.26
C TYR A 122 -8.14 -2.22 -3.99
N LEU A 123 -8.39 -1.00 -3.51
CA LEU A 123 -9.19 -0.78 -2.31
C LEU A 123 -10.62 -1.29 -2.52
N GLU A 124 -11.24 -0.95 -3.64
CA GLU A 124 -12.58 -1.43 -3.98
C GLU A 124 -12.64 -2.96 -3.98
N LYS A 125 -11.68 -3.59 -4.63
CA LYS A 125 -11.61 -5.05 -4.67
C LYS A 125 -11.53 -5.67 -3.27
N ARG A 126 -10.66 -5.14 -2.42
CA ARG A 126 -10.49 -5.65 -1.06
C ARG A 126 -11.70 -5.38 -0.18
N GLN A 127 -12.34 -4.23 -0.36
CA GLN A 127 -13.58 -3.90 0.36
C GLN A 127 -14.71 -4.85 -0.03
N LEU A 128 -14.83 -5.19 -1.29
CA LEU A 128 -15.82 -6.17 -1.75
C LEU A 128 -15.56 -7.56 -1.16
N GLU A 129 -14.31 -7.98 -1.10
CA GLU A 129 -13.94 -9.24 -0.48
C GLU A 129 -14.28 -9.26 1.01
N LEU A 130 -13.97 -8.17 1.71
CA LEU A 130 -14.33 -8.03 3.13
C LEU A 130 -15.84 -8.07 3.32
N LEU A 131 -16.58 -7.35 2.50
CA LEU A 131 -18.04 -7.35 2.56
C LEU A 131 -18.61 -8.74 2.37
N ASN A 132 -18.10 -9.50 1.40
CA ASN A 132 -18.50 -10.88 1.18
C ASN A 132 -18.22 -11.76 2.39
N GLN A 133 -17.08 -11.58 3.03
CA GLN A 133 -16.72 -12.31 4.24
C GLN A 133 -17.69 -11.98 5.38
N ILE A 134 -18.03 -10.72 5.54
CA ILE A 134 -18.98 -10.27 6.55
C ILE A 134 -20.36 -10.89 6.29
N MET A 135 -20.84 -10.82 5.05
CA MET A 135 -22.15 -11.36 4.68
C MET A 135 -22.22 -12.85 4.87
N ASN A 136 -21.11 -13.55 4.74
CA ASN A 136 -21.01 -14.99 4.94
C ASN A 136 -20.64 -15.37 6.39
N GLY A 137 -20.52 -14.39 7.28
CA GLY A 137 -20.14 -14.64 8.66
C GLY A 137 -18.68 -15.01 8.87
N ARG A 138 -17.80 -14.67 7.90
CA ARG A 138 -16.38 -15.02 7.95
C ARG A 138 -15.48 -13.83 8.35
N GLY A 139 -16.06 -12.78 8.88
CA GLY A 139 -15.31 -11.59 9.28
C GLY A 139 -14.44 -11.87 10.51
N GLY A 140 -13.17 -11.61 10.39
CA GLY A 140 -12.22 -11.81 11.47
C GLY A 140 -11.67 -13.20 11.53
#